data_6495545e72ca267ef3a9c2dddd526a6e
#
_entry.id   6495545e72ca267ef3a9c2dddd526a6e
#
_cell.length_a   1.000
_cell.length_b   1.000
_cell.length_c   1.000
_cell.angle_alpha   90.00
_cell.angle_beta   90.00
_cell.angle_gamma   90.00
#
_symmetry.space_group_name_H-M   'P 1'
#
loop_
_entity.id
_entity.type
_entity.pdbx_description
1 polymer ?
#
loop_
_entity_poly.entity_id
_entity_poly.type
_entity_poly.pdbx_seq_one_letter_code
_entity_poly.pdbx_strand_id
1 'polypeptide(L)'
;EKSEAKPKKQSTTDPDSGWFHKGEHKEVFAYNAQVACDKHGWALAYTVEAGNIHDSQAFSALFVKLEPFSPEFIIADSGYKTPSIAKFLLEKGITPVFPYTRPRGKKDFLRPKDFVYDEHFDCYLCPENHVLTYRTTTREGYREYKSNPKICKTCPLLAICTESRQNQKVVVRHIWKDALEVCEDIRHQSGMKERYQHRKETIERLFGTAKEYHNLRYTREKGKSKMEAKVGLTLACLNIKKLVKMMTGKTYNFTQISQYYWIIGELGKNIKKTNIKNDVCLHSEVMLFASLLLFSKDRNETFNSFGNNCSWRSYVKAEMFFSFGTKSNTVI
;
A
#
# COMPACT_ATOMS: atom_id res chain seq x y z
N GLU A 1 -31.25 -2.93 20.16
CA GLU A 1 -31.41 -1.88 19.10
C GLU A 1 -30.21 -1.91 18.21
N LYS A 2 -30.42 -2.25 16.93
CA LYS A 2 -29.37 -2.11 15.89
C LYS A 2 -29.18 -0.60 15.68
N SER A 3 -28.00 -0.09 16.01
CA SER A 3 -27.65 1.29 15.67
C SER A 3 -27.80 1.48 14.17
N GLU A 4 -28.67 2.40 13.75
CA GLU A 4 -28.82 2.78 12.36
C GLU A 4 -27.47 3.21 11.79
N ALA A 5 -27.08 2.58 10.68
CA ALA A 5 -25.82 2.90 10.03
C ALA A 5 -25.86 4.37 9.57
N LYS A 6 -24.91 5.16 10.01
CA LYS A 6 -24.79 6.56 9.58
C LYS A 6 -24.81 6.66 8.06
N PRO A 7 -25.58 7.57 7.45
CA PRO A 7 -25.68 7.71 6.01
C PRO A 7 -24.28 8.00 5.43
N LYS A 8 -23.85 7.17 4.48
CA LYS A 8 -22.58 7.39 3.79
C LYS A 8 -22.78 8.45 2.71
N LYS A 9 -21.93 9.48 2.70
CA LYS A 9 -21.90 10.44 1.59
C LYS A 9 -21.46 9.72 0.32
N GLN A 10 -22.27 9.83 -0.75
CA GLN A 10 -22.00 9.24 -2.07
C GLN A 10 -22.06 10.33 -3.12
N SER A 11 -21.16 10.25 -4.12
CA SER A 11 -21.17 11.17 -5.25
C SER A 11 -22.36 10.89 -6.15
N THR A 12 -23.10 11.91 -6.55
CA THR A 12 -24.20 11.80 -7.52
C THR A 12 -23.69 11.64 -8.95
N THR A 13 -22.49 12.15 -9.24
CA THR A 13 -21.89 12.14 -10.57
C THR A 13 -20.98 10.93 -10.81
N ASP A 14 -20.40 10.38 -9.74
CA ASP A 14 -19.50 9.21 -9.78
C ASP A 14 -19.71 8.35 -8.52
N PRO A 15 -20.71 7.43 -8.53
CA PRO A 15 -21.04 6.59 -7.39
C PRO A 15 -19.92 5.65 -6.92
N ASP A 16 -18.98 5.31 -7.82
CA ASP A 16 -17.84 4.43 -7.53
C ASP A 16 -16.73 5.15 -6.76
N SER A 17 -16.73 6.48 -6.74
CA SER A 17 -15.76 7.27 -5.98
C SER A 17 -16.08 7.26 -4.50
N GLY A 18 -15.05 7.35 -3.66
CA GLY A 18 -15.19 7.36 -2.21
C GLY A 18 -14.97 8.74 -1.60
N TRP A 19 -15.83 9.09 -0.61
CA TRP A 19 -15.63 10.30 0.17
C TRP A 19 -14.35 10.23 0.98
N PHE A 20 -13.47 11.17 0.76
CA PHE A 20 -12.17 11.23 1.37
C PHE A 20 -11.88 12.57 2.02
N HIS A 21 -11.40 12.53 3.24
CA HIS A 21 -10.99 13.68 4.03
C HIS A 21 -9.46 13.76 4.08
N LYS A 22 -8.89 14.83 3.54
CA LYS A 22 -7.44 15.06 3.51
C LYS A 22 -7.08 16.31 4.33
N GLY A 23 -6.55 16.08 5.51
CA GLY A 23 -6.24 17.17 6.43
C GLY A 23 -7.50 17.86 6.95
N GLU A 24 -7.36 19.03 7.56
CA GLU A 24 -8.46 19.72 8.23
C GLU A 24 -9.46 20.39 7.27
N HIS A 25 -9.09 20.62 6.00
CA HIS A 25 -9.86 21.52 5.11
C HIS A 25 -10.22 20.97 3.73
N LYS A 26 -9.87 19.70 3.40
CA LYS A 26 -10.20 19.15 2.09
C LYS A 26 -11.03 17.89 2.20
N GLU A 27 -12.28 18.01 1.81
CA GLU A 27 -13.21 16.91 1.62
C GLU A 27 -13.48 16.76 0.12
N VAL A 28 -13.17 15.60 -0.43
CA VAL A 28 -13.30 15.32 -1.86
C VAL A 28 -13.77 13.90 -2.11
N PHE A 29 -14.44 13.68 -3.23
CA PHE A 29 -14.61 12.33 -3.77
C PHE A 29 -13.33 11.94 -4.51
N ALA A 30 -12.82 10.76 -4.25
CA ALA A 30 -11.53 10.33 -4.80
C ALA A 30 -11.47 8.82 -5.01
N TYR A 31 -10.50 8.40 -5.81
CA TYR A 31 -10.04 7.03 -5.90
C TYR A 31 -8.70 6.88 -5.18
N ASN A 32 -8.46 5.68 -4.67
CA ASN A 32 -7.20 5.28 -4.06
C ASN A 32 -6.50 4.29 -4.97
N ALA A 33 -5.42 4.74 -5.63
CA ALA A 33 -4.60 3.87 -6.45
C ALA A 33 -3.42 3.33 -5.62
N GLN A 34 -3.33 2.02 -5.50
CA GLN A 34 -2.23 1.32 -4.87
C GLN A 34 -1.34 0.72 -5.94
N VAL A 35 -0.05 0.88 -5.80
CA VAL A 35 0.94 0.41 -6.77
C VAL A 35 2.05 -0.33 -6.04
N ALA A 36 2.52 -1.40 -6.64
CA ALA A 36 3.73 -2.08 -6.24
C ALA A 36 4.80 -1.93 -7.33
N CYS A 37 6.04 -1.68 -6.91
CA CYS A 37 7.19 -1.67 -7.80
C CYS A 37 8.34 -2.48 -7.22
N ASP A 38 9.29 -2.86 -8.07
CA ASP A 38 10.54 -3.49 -7.65
C ASP A 38 11.54 -2.47 -7.09
N LYS A 39 12.71 -2.97 -6.66
CA LYS A 39 13.84 -2.15 -6.17
C LYS A 39 14.39 -1.16 -7.19
N HIS A 40 14.14 -1.37 -8.47
CA HIS A 40 14.54 -0.48 -9.54
C HIS A 40 13.46 0.52 -9.93
N GLY A 41 12.27 0.45 -9.29
CA GLY A 41 11.13 1.32 -9.56
C GLY A 41 10.37 0.95 -10.85
N TRP A 42 10.37 -0.32 -11.27
CA TRP A 42 9.44 -0.81 -12.28
C TRP A 42 8.07 -1.06 -11.64
N ALA A 43 7.03 -0.46 -12.18
CA ALA A 43 5.67 -0.75 -11.73
C ALA A 43 5.29 -2.18 -12.14
N LEU A 44 5.01 -3.03 -11.15
CA LEU A 44 4.71 -4.46 -11.34
C LEU A 44 3.21 -4.74 -11.29
N ALA A 45 2.51 -4.13 -10.35
CA ALA A 45 1.09 -4.32 -10.17
C ALA A 45 0.43 -3.07 -9.59
N TYR A 46 -0.87 -2.97 -9.78
CA TYR A 46 -1.69 -1.90 -9.20
C TYR A 46 -3.11 -2.37 -8.94
N THR A 47 -3.79 -1.68 -8.02
CA THR A 47 -5.23 -1.76 -7.78
C THR A 47 -5.80 -0.36 -7.60
N VAL A 48 -7.07 -0.19 -7.90
CA VAL A 48 -7.79 1.07 -7.70
C VAL A 48 -9.03 0.78 -6.87
N GLU A 49 -9.20 1.52 -5.79
CA GLU A 49 -10.35 1.40 -4.90
C GLU A 49 -10.98 2.77 -4.65
N ALA A 50 -12.19 2.78 -4.12
CA ALA A 50 -12.83 4.03 -3.69
C ALA A 50 -11.98 4.71 -2.59
N GLY A 51 -11.93 6.03 -2.60
CA GLY A 51 -11.04 6.80 -1.72
C GLY A 51 -11.28 6.64 -0.22
N ASN A 52 -12.44 6.16 0.19
CA ASN A 52 -12.77 5.86 1.58
C ASN A 52 -12.33 4.46 2.05
N ILE A 53 -11.91 3.59 1.12
CA ILE A 53 -11.40 2.27 1.48
C ILE A 53 -10.00 2.42 2.05
N HIS A 54 -9.78 1.82 3.24
CA HIS A 54 -8.48 1.85 3.88
C HIS A 54 -7.51 0.93 3.14
N ASP A 55 -6.28 1.32 3.11
CA ASP A 55 -5.22 0.68 2.34
C ASP A 55 -4.97 -0.77 2.73
N SER A 56 -5.11 -1.07 4.01
CA SER A 56 -5.01 -2.44 4.51
C SER A 56 -6.10 -3.38 3.97
N GLN A 57 -7.26 -2.85 3.58
CA GLN A 57 -8.33 -3.65 2.99
C GLN A 57 -8.05 -4.00 1.53
N ALA A 58 -7.42 -3.08 0.79
CA ALA A 58 -7.08 -3.30 -0.60
C ALA A 58 -5.76 -4.10 -0.79
N PHE A 59 -5.01 -4.34 0.29
CA PHE A 59 -3.73 -5.05 0.26
C PHE A 59 -3.84 -6.44 -0.37
N SER A 60 -4.86 -7.23 -0.01
CA SER A 60 -5.00 -8.60 -0.50
C SER A 60 -5.17 -8.67 -2.03
N ALA A 61 -5.96 -7.76 -2.60
CA ALA A 61 -6.16 -7.70 -4.04
C ALA A 61 -4.87 -7.32 -4.81
N LEU A 62 -4.05 -6.45 -4.23
CA LEU A 62 -2.74 -6.11 -4.79
C LEU A 62 -1.75 -7.28 -4.62
N PHE A 63 -1.76 -7.93 -3.46
CA PHE A 63 -0.83 -9.02 -3.16
C PHE A 63 -1.01 -10.22 -4.10
N VAL A 64 -2.24 -10.60 -4.44
CA VAL A 64 -2.53 -11.68 -5.40
C VAL A 64 -1.82 -11.44 -6.75
N LYS A 65 -1.76 -10.18 -7.20
CA LYS A 65 -1.06 -9.81 -8.45
C LYS A 65 0.47 -9.89 -8.31
N LEU A 66 0.99 -9.96 -7.09
CA LEU A 66 2.43 -10.00 -6.80
C LEU A 66 2.95 -11.40 -6.48
N GLU A 67 2.09 -12.35 -6.16
CA GLU A 67 2.48 -13.74 -5.89
C GLU A 67 3.39 -14.36 -6.97
N PRO A 68 3.14 -14.13 -8.29
CA PRO A 68 4.01 -14.68 -9.34
C PRO A 68 5.46 -14.20 -9.27
N PHE A 69 5.72 -13.05 -8.63
CA PHE A 69 7.08 -12.50 -8.50
C PHE A 69 7.83 -13.01 -7.28
N SER A 70 7.19 -13.77 -6.39
CA SER A 70 7.80 -14.38 -5.20
C SER A 70 8.67 -13.41 -4.39
N PRO A 71 8.11 -12.32 -3.84
CA PRO A 71 8.89 -11.30 -3.14
C PRO A 71 9.50 -11.86 -1.85
N GLU A 72 10.77 -11.56 -1.59
CA GLU A 72 11.44 -11.84 -0.30
C GLU A 72 11.15 -10.75 0.73
N PHE A 73 11.07 -9.50 0.27
CA PHE A 73 10.81 -8.33 1.10
C PHE A 73 9.62 -7.55 0.58
N ILE A 74 8.76 -7.13 1.48
CA ILE A 74 7.70 -6.17 1.18
C ILE A 74 7.92 -4.92 2.04
N ILE A 75 8.30 -3.83 1.37
CA ILE A 75 8.55 -2.54 1.99
C ILE A 75 7.31 -1.67 1.80
N ALA A 76 6.56 -1.42 2.86
CA ALA A 76 5.27 -0.76 2.77
C ALA A 76 5.15 0.45 3.69
N ASP A 77 4.18 1.29 3.40
CA ASP A 77 3.85 2.50 4.17
C ASP A 77 3.16 2.14 5.51
N SER A 78 3.03 3.14 6.37
CA SER A 78 2.35 3.02 7.67
C SER A 78 0.90 2.56 7.57
N GLY A 79 0.20 2.85 6.48
CA GLY A 79 -1.17 2.41 6.25
C GLY A 79 -1.33 0.89 6.11
N TYR A 80 -0.26 0.20 5.71
CA TYR A 80 -0.23 -1.27 5.64
C TYR A 80 0.26 -1.93 6.93
N LYS A 81 0.78 -1.16 7.88
CA LYS A 81 1.28 -1.68 9.17
C LYS A 81 0.12 -2.07 10.08
N THR A 82 -0.50 -3.18 9.78
CA THR A 82 -1.58 -3.78 10.58
C THR A 82 -1.17 -5.17 11.07
N PRO A 83 -1.70 -5.64 12.23
CA PRO A 83 -1.36 -6.96 12.75
C PRO A 83 -1.68 -8.09 11.76
N SER A 84 -2.78 -7.99 11.02
CA SER A 84 -3.21 -8.98 10.04
C SER A 84 -2.27 -9.08 8.84
N ILE A 85 -1.82 -7.94 8.28
CA ILE A 85 -0.86 -7.93 7.19
C ILE A 85 0.51 -8.42 7.65
N ALA A 86 0.96 -8.00 8.83
CA ALA A 86 2.21 -8.45 9.40
C ALA A 86 2.24 -9.99 9.56
N LYS A 87 1.21 -10.55 10.20
CA LYS A 87 1.07 -12.00 10.36
C LYS A 87 1.03 -12.71 9.01
N PHE A 88 0.20 -12.26 8.07
CA PHE A 88 0.06 -12.86 6.75
C PHE A 88 1.40 -12.92 6.00
N LEU A 89 2.19 -11.85 6.02
CA LEU A 89 3.49 -11.81 5.35
C LEU A 89 4.49 -12.75 6.00
N LEU A 90 4.57 -12.77 7.33
CA LEU A 90 5.46 -13.65 8.09
C LEU A 90 5.10 -15.13 7.85
N GLU A 91 3.81 -15.49 7.83
CA GLU A 91 3.35 -16.86 7.52
C GLU A 91 3.72 -17.31 6.10
N LYS A 92 3.79 -16.36 5.16
CA LYS A 92 4.27 -16.64 3.79
C LYS A 92 5.80 -16.63 3.66
N GLY A 93 6.54 -16.43 4.73
CA GLY A 93 8.00 -16.33 4.72
C GLY A 93 8.53 -15.05 4.07
N ILE A 94 7.70 -14.01 3.96
CA ILE A 94 8.05 -12.71 3.38
C ILE A 94 8.42 -11.76 4.50
N THR A 95 9.57 -11.10 4.38
CA THR A 95 10.04 -10.13 5.38
C THR A 95 9.35 -8.77 5.22
N PRO A 96 8.48 -8.36 6.17
CA PRO A 96 7.81 -7.05 6.11
C PRO A 96 8.72 -5.94 6.64
N VAL A 97 8.89 -4.88 5.88
CA VAL A 97 9.65 -3.69 6.29
C VAL A 97 8.71 -2.50 6.40
N PHE A 98 8.35 -2.15 7.63
CA PHE A 98 7.42 -1.06 7.95
C PHE A 98 8.14 0.12 8.61
N PRO A 99 7.57 1.34 8.49
CA PRO A 99 8.12 2.51 9.16
C PRO A 99 7.88 2.46 10.67
N TYR A 100 8.68 3.24 11.39
CA TYR A 100 8.34 3.59 12.76
C TYR A 100 7.02 4.36 12.80
N THR A 101 6.13 3.93 13.66
CA THR A 101 4.87 4.64 13.93
C THR A 101 4.92 5.16 15.36
N ARG A 102 4.88 6.48 15.51
CA ARG A 102 4.88 7.08 16.85
C ARG A 102 3.62 6.63 17.61
N PRO A 103 3.77 6.09 18.82
CA PRO A 103 2.63 5.74 19.66
C PRO A 103 1.73 6.94 19.89
N ARG A 104 0.43 6.78 19.64
CA ARG A 104 -0.57 7.78 19.94
C ARG A 104 -0.85 7.77 21.44
N GLY A 105 -1.20 8.91 22.01
CA GLY A 105 -1.56 9.05 23.42
C GLY A 105 -1.47 10.52 23.84
N LYS A 106 -2.12 10.83 24.95
CA LYS A 106 -1.99 12.15 25.56
C LYS A 106 -0.55 12.37 26.04
N LYS A 107 -0.08 13.60 25.92
CA LYS A 107 1.19 14.01 26.50
C LYS A 107 1.07 13.83 28.02
N ASP A 108 2.13 13.39 28.67
CA ASP A 108 2.23 13.19 30.13
C ASP A 108 1.34 12.07 30.72
N PHE A 109 0.69 11.24 29.87
CA PHE A 109 -0.02 10.04 30.30
C PHE A 109 0.76 8.75 30.02
N LEU A 110 0.59 7.77 30.91
CA LEU A 110 1.14 6.42 30.74
C LEU A 110 0.57 5.79 29.46
N ARG A 111 1.49 5.32 28.61
CA ARG A 111 1.20 4.72 27.30
C ARG A 111 1.25 3.20 27.42
N PRO A 112 0.68 2.46 26.45
CA PRO A 112 0.73 1.00 26.44
C PRO A 112 2.16 0.42 26.58
N LYS A 113 3.20 1.12 26.11
CA LYS A 113 4.60 0.71 26.23
C LYS A 113 5.16 0.77 27.66
N ASP A 114 4.51 1.52 28.54
CA ASP A 114 4.91 1.67 29.94
C ASP A 114 4.36 0.52 30.81
N PHE A 115 3.57 -0.36 30.19
CA PHE A 115 3.03 -1.58 30.79
C PHE A 115 3.76 -2.77 30.19
N VAL A 116 4.27 -3.66 31.05
CA VAL A 116 4.98 -4.88 30.63
C VAL A 116 3.96 -6.01 30.41
N TYR A 117 3.99 -6.63 29.23
CA TYR A 117 3.17 -7.81 28.96
C TYR A 117 3.91 -9.06 29.42
N ASP A 118 3.24 -9.86 30.23
CA ASP A 118 3.70 -11.18 30.63
C ASP A 118 2.95 -12.23 29.79
N GLU A 119 3.69 -12.88 28.90
CA GLU A 119 3.14 -13.87 27.96
C GLU A 119 2.73 -15.17 28.70
N HIS A 120 3.48 -15.54 29.75
CA HIS A 120 3.23 -16.77 30.49
C HIS A 120 1.90 -16.72 31.27
N PHE A 121 1.62 -15.58 31.91
CA PHE A 121 0.39 -15.37 32.69
C PHE A 121 -0.71 -14.67 31.92
N ASP A 122 -0.49 -14.33 30.64
CA ASP A 122 -1.42 -13.55 29.82
C ASP A 122 -1.98 -12.32 30.55
N CYS A 123 -1.08 -11.50 31.09
CA CYS A 123 -1.46 -10.31 31.86
C CYS A 123 -0.49 -9.14 31.56
N TYR A 124 -0.87 -7.95 32.01
CA TYR A 124 -0.01 -6.79 31.99
C TYR A 124 0.40 -6.40 33.41
N LEU A 125 1.66 -5.97 33.58
CA LEU A 125 2.14 -5.34 34.79
C LEU A 125 2.21 -3.82 34.59
N CYS A 126 1.63 -3.06 35.50
CA CYS A 126 1.76 -1.61 35.50
C CYS A 126 3.09 -1.15 36.11
N PRO A 127 3.52 0.12 35.97
CA PRO A 127 4.75 0.63 36.58
C PRO A 127 4.84 0.46 38.12
N GLU A 128 3.69 0.35 38.80
CA GLU A 128 3.61 0.04 40.24
C GLU A 128 3.51 -1.47 40.51
N ASN A 129 3.90 -2.31 39.56
CA ASN A 129 3.89 -3.78 39.64
C ASN A 129 2.53 -4.43 39.97
N HIS A 130 1.42 -3.72 39.69
CA HIS A 130 0.08 -4.32 39.82
C HIS A 130 -0.36 -4.98 38.53
N VAL A 131 -1.05 -6.10 38.65
CA VAL A 131 -1.50 -6.94 37.54
C VAL A 131 -2.78 -6.37 36.93
N LEU A 132 -2.79 -6.23 35.59
CA LEU A 132 -3.98 -6.05 34.81
C LEU A 132 -4.36 -7.39 34.20
N THR A 133 -5.49 -7.93 34.60
CA THR A 133 -5.97 -9.25 34.17
C THR A 133 -6.75 -9.16 32.86
N TYR A 134 -6.65 -10.22 32.05
CA TYR A 134 -7.50 -10.39 30.89
C TYR A 134 -8.99 -10.32 31.26
N ARG A 135 -9.78 -9.61 30.47
CA ARG A 135 -11.23 -9.49 30.70
C ARG A 135 -12.05 -10.05 29.54
N THR A 136 -11.77 -9.62 28.34
CA THR A 136 -12.56 -10.01 27.16
C THR A 136 -11.76 -9.79 25.88
N THR A 137 -12.20 -10.43 24.79
CA THR A 137 -11.69 -10.14 23.45
C THR A 137 -12.83 -9.54 22.62
N THR A 138 -12.56 -8.40 21.99
CA THR A 138 -13.52 -7.76 21.08
C THR A 138 -13.68 -8.55 19.79
N ARG A 139 -14.76 -8.30 19.04
CA ARG A 139 -14.98 -8.92 17.72
C ARG A 139 -13.89 -8.59 16.71
N GLU A 140 -13.18 -7.49 16.92
CA GLU A 140 -12.06 -7.02 16.09
C GLU A 140 -10.73 -7.67 16.45
N GLY A 141 -10.70 -8.61 17.42
CA GLY A 141 -9.51 -9.32 17.85
C GLY A 141 -8.65 -8.57 18.85
N TYR A 142 -9.16 -7.58 19.57
CA TYR A 142 -8.46 -6.90 20.65
C TYR A 142 -8.79 -7.53 22.00
N ARG A 143 -7.78 -8.05 22.70
CA ARG A 143 -7.85 -8.48 24.09
C ARG A 143 -7.80 -7.27 25.01
N GLU A 144 -8.72 -7.17 25.94
CA GLU A 144 -8.77 -6.11 26.96
C GLU A 144 -8.26 -6.62 28.29
N TYR A 145 -7.28 -5.91 28.86
CA TYR A 145 -6.72 -6.15 30.18
C TYR A 145 -7.09 -5.00 31.09
N LYS A 146 -7.64 -5.31 32.28
CA LYS A 146 -8.18 -4.30 33.20
C LYS A 146 -7.51 -4.37 34.55
N SER A 147 -7.18 -3.21 35.09
CA SER A 147 -6.66 -3.09 36.45
C SER A 147 -7.75 -3.22 37.50
N ASN A 148 -7.36 -3.52 38.74
CA ASN A 148 -8.28 -3.54 39.87
C ASN A 148 -8.56 -2.12 40.37
N PRO A 149 -9.80 -1.62 40.30
CA PRO A 149 -10.14 -0.25 40.71
C PRO A 149 -9.85 0.05 42.18
N LYS A 150 -9.96 -0.96 43.07
CA LYS A 150 -9.69 -0.79 44.49
C LYS A 150 -8.25 -0.45 44.78
N ILE A 151 -7.31 -1.10 44.07
CA ILE A 151 -5.87 -0.85 44.16
C ILE A 151 -5.54 0.50 43.50
N CYS A 152 -6.07 0.76 42.31
CA CYS A 152 -5.77 1.98 41.58
C CYS A 152 -6.26 3.25 42.28
N LYS A 153 -7.30 3.16 43.13
CA LYS A 153 -7.83 4.31 43.89
C LYS A 153 -6.78 4.97 44.78
N THR A 154 -5.85 4.21 45.33
CA THR A 154 -4.78 4.69 46.21
C THR A 154 -3.43 4.82 45.51
N CYS A 155 -3.38 4.57 44.20
CA CYS A 155 -2.14 4.57 43.42
C CYS A 155 -1.61 6.00 43.22
N PRO A 156 -0.31 6.27 43.48
CA PRO A 156 0.29 7.59 43.28
C PRO A 156 0.29 8.03 41.83
N LEU A 157 0.29 7.08 40.89
CA LEU A 157 0.31 7.37 39.45
C LEU A 157 -1.10 7.51 38.85
N LEU A 158 -2.18 7.49 39.64
CA LEU A 158 -3.55 7.50 39.13
C LEU A 158 -3.79 8.67 38.17
N ALA A 159 -3.36 9.88 38.52
CA ALA A 159 -3.60 11.09 37.75
C ALA A 159 -3.00 11.07 36.34
N ILE A 160 -1.87 10.37 36.15
CA ILE A 160 -1.19 10.23 34.85
C ILE A 160 -1.50 8.89 34.17
N CYS A 161 -2.19 7.99 34.87
CA CYS A 161 -2.50 6.66 34.36
C CYS A 161 -3.86 6.61 33.65
N THR A 162 -4.93 7.14 34.28
CA THR A 162 -6.29 7.02 33.75
C THR A 162 -7.18 8.18 34.17
N GLU A 163 -8.09 8.56 33.27
CA GLU A 163 -9.18 9.54 33.55
C GLU A 163 -10.51 8.83 33.83
N SER A 164 -10.50 7.51 34.00
CA SER A 164 -11.71 6.74 34.25
C SER A 164 -12.34 7.14 35.60
N ARG A 165 -13.64 7.43 35.59
CA ARG A 165 -14.42 7.69 36.83
C ARG A 165 -14.38 6.50 37.80
N GLN A 166 -14.10 5.29 37.30
CA GLN A 166 -14.00 4.08 38.11
C GLN A 166 -12.57 3.79 38.56
N ASN A 167 -11.62 4.70 38.33
CA ASN A 167 -10.19 4.51 38.64
C ASN A 167 -9.60 3.24 38.01
N GLN A 168 -10.08 2.85 36.83
CA GLN A 168 -9.67 1.62 36.14
C GLN A 168 -8.90 1.94 34.89
N LYS A 169 -7.71 1.37 34.75
CA LYS A 169 -6.92 1.37 33.52
C LYS A 169 -7.31 0.20 32.64
N VAL A 170 -7.47 0.46 31.35
CA VAL A 170 -7.66 -0.58 30.33
C VAL A 170 -6.49 -0.50 29.35
N VAL A 171 -5.82 -1.62 29.14
CA VAL A 171 -4.79 -1.81 28.12
C VAL A 171 -5.34 -2.82 27.12
N VAL A 172 -5.18 -2.54 25.83
CA VAL A 172 -5.64 -3.43 24.76
C VAL A 172 -4.47 -3.98 23.96
N ARG A 173 -4.51 -5.28 23.65
CA ARG A 173 -3.52 -5.98 22.82
C ARG A 173 -4.26 -6.76 21.73
N HIS A 174 -3.88 -6.53 20.48
CA HIS A 174 -4.41 -7.35 19.38
C HIS A 174 -3.87 -8.77 19.47
N ILE A 175 -4.67 -9.79 19.13
CA ILE A 175 -4.29 -11.21 19.16
C ILE A 175 -3.03 -11.53 18.32
N TRP A 176 -2.76 -10.74 17.29
CA TRP A 176 -1.56 -10.84 16.43
C TRP A 176 -0.58 -9.70 16.68
N LYS A 177 -0.51 -9.20 17.91
CA LYS A 177 0.42 -8.12 18.26
C LYS A 177 1.87 -8.58 18.13
N ASP A 178 2.13 -9.86 18.42
CA ASP A 178 3.46 -10.47 18.33
C ASP A 178 4.04 -10.34 16.91
N ALA A 179 3.22 -10.51 15.87
CA ALA A 179 3.64 -10.30 14.49
C ALA A 179 4.13 -8.85 14.23
N LEU A 180 3.50 -7.85 14.86
CA LEU A 180 4.00 -6.46 14.77
C LEU A 180 5.28 -6.24 15.59
N GLU A 181 5.47 -6.94 16.68
CA GLU A 181 6.70 -6.90 17.49
C GLU A 181 7.87 -7.48 16.69
N VAL A 182 7.67 -8.61 16.03
CA VAL A 182 8.66 -9.16 15.07
C VAL A 182 8.99 -8.16 13.95
N CYS A 183 7.99 -7.42 13.42
CA CYS A 183 8.25 -6.38 12.41
C CYS A 183 9.08 -5.21 12.98
N GLU A 184 8.94 -4.87 14.26
CA GLU A 184 9.80 -3.87 14.90
C GLU A 184 11.25 -4.39 15.05
N ASP A 185 11.44 -5.66 15.41
CA ASP A 185 12.76 -6.28 15.48
C ASP A 185 13.42 -6.32 14.08
N ILE A 186 12.68 -6.71 13.06
CA ILE A 186 13.16 -6.65 11.66
C ILE A 186 13.61 -5.23 11.31
N ARG A 187 12.83 -4.20 11.67
CA ARG A 187 13.16 -2.80 11.39
C ARG A 187 14.49 -2.36 12.01
N HIS A 188 14.89 -2.97 13.13
CA HIS A 188 16.15 -2.67 13.81
C HIS A 188 17.35 -3.46 13.26
N GLN A 189 17.13 -4.45 12.40
CA GLN A 189 18.21 -5.19 11.76
C GLN A 189 19.00 -4.30 10.78
N SER A 190 20.27 -4.66 10.60
CA SER A 190 21.17 -3.95 9.68
C SER A 190 20.62 -3.92 8.26
N GLY A 191 20.72 -2.78 7.59
CA GLY A 191 20.27 -2.58 6.21
C GLY A 191 18.76 -2.32 6.02
N MET A 192 17.90 -2.54 7.05
CA MET A 192 16.46 -2.38 6.88
C MET A 192 16.02 -0.91 6.81
N LYS A 193 16.74 -0.03 7.49
CA LYS A 193 16.52 1.42 7.42
C LYS A 193 16.83 1.96 6.03
N GLU A 194 17.92 1.53 5.44
CA GLU A 194 18.36 1.88 4.09
C GLU A 194 17.36 1.38 3.04
N ARG A 195 16.91 0.11 3.17
CA ARG A 195 15.85 -0.46 2.32
C ARG A 195 14.57 0.37 2.38
N TYR A 196 14.15 0.76 3.59
CA TYR A 196 12.96 1.61 3.73
C TYR A 196 13.16 2.99 3.11
N GLN A 197 14.34 3.60 3.25
CA GLN A 197 14.66 4.90 2.66
C GLN A 197 14.69 4.88 1.13
N HIS A 198 15.04 3.75 0.53
CA HIS A 198 15.07 3.58 -0.92
C HIS A 198 13.69 3.76 -1.58
N ARG A 199 12.61 3.72 -0.83
CA ARG A 199 11.25 4.06 -1.30
C ARG A 199 11.19 5.46 -1.95
N LYS A 200 11.95 6.42 -1.44
CA LYS A 200 11.97 7.78 -1.98
C LYS A 200 12.44 7.83 -3.43
N GLU A 201 13.38 6.98 -3.77
CA GLU A 201 13.96 6.90 -5.12
C GLU A 201 13.15 6.03 -6.08
N THR A 202 12.30 5.17 -5.56
CA THR A 202 11.51 4.21 -6.32
C THR A 202 10.05 4.63 -6.38
N ILE A 203 9.23 4.11 -5.46
CA ILE A 203 7.77 4.25 -5.51
C ILE A 203 7.29 5.70 -5.30
N GLU A 204 7.93 6.46 -4.40
CA GLU A 204 7.53 7.87 -4.17
C GLU A 204 7.86 8.73 -5.40
N ARG A 205 9.02 8.48 -6.03
CA ARG A 205 9.41 9.14 -7.28
C ARG A 205 8.49 8.74 -8.44
N LEU A 206 8.09 7.47 -8.52
CA LEU A 206 7.14 6.98 -9.52
C LEU A 206 5.80 7.73 -9.40
N PHE A 207 5.25 7.83 -8.20
CA PHE A 207 4.02 8.59 -7.96
C PHE A 207 4.19 10.09 -8.18
N GLY A 208 5.31 10.67 -7.79
CA GLY A 208 5.64 12.06 -8.07
C GLY A 208 5.57 12.34 -9.56
N THR A 209 6.27 11.53 -10.36
CA THR A 209 6.27 11.63 -11.83
C THR A 209 4.87 11.43 -12.42
N ALA A 210 4.13 10.43 -11.95
CA ALA A 210 2.76 10.15 -12.43
C ALA A 210 1.81 11.33 -12.17
N LYS A 211 1.93 12.01 -11.03
CA LYS A 211 1.09 13.13 -10.65
C LYS A 211 1.43 14.42 -11.39
N GLU A 212 2.71 14.72 -11.52
CA GLU A 212 3.17 16.00 -12.11
C GLU A 212 3.13 15.95 -13.64
N TYR A 213 3.52 14.84 -14.26
CA TYR A 213 3.71 14.75 -15.70
C TYR A 213 2.69 13.91 -16.44
N HIS A 214 1.91 13.06 -15.73
CA HIS A 214 0.90 12.19 -16.36
C HIS A 214 -0.52 12.44 -15.84
N ASN A 215 -0.74 13.61 -15.23
CA ASN A 215 -2.06 14.05 -14.78
C ASN A 215 -2.80 13.03 -13.88
N LEU A 216 -2.05 12.29 -13.05
CA LEU A 216 -2.64 11.33 -12.10
C LEU A 216 -3.12 12.01 -10.82
N ARG A 217 -2.81 13.30 -10.61
CA ARG A 217 -3.25 14.10 -9.45
C ARG A 217 -4.75 14.36 -9.48
N TYR A 218 -5.28 14.61 -10.69
CA TYR A 218 -6.70 14.89 -10.93
C TYR A 218 -7.22 13.96 -12.02
N THR A 219 -8.51 13.67 -12.00
CA THR A 219 -9.13 12.88 -13.06
C THR A 219 -10.45 13.49 -13.48
N ARG A 220 -10.75 13.38 -14.77
CA ARG A 220 -12.09 13.63 -15.36
C ARG A 220 -12.82 12.31 -15.61
N GLU A 221 -12.14 11.18 -15.41
CA GLU A 221 -12.71 9.87 -15.60
C GLU A 221 -13.67 9.55 -14.46
N LYS A 222 -14.86 9.04 -14.82
CA LYS A 222 -15.91 8.60 -13.91
C LYS A 222 -16.05 7.09 -14.00
N GLY A 223 -16.16 6.45 -12.85
CA GLY A 223 -16.25 5.00 -12.70
C GLY A 223 -14.90 4.30 -12.49
N LYS A 224 -14.92 3.27 -11.64
CA LYS A 224 -13.72 2.50 -11.22
C LYS A 224 -12.95 1.95 -12.42
N SER A 225 -13.65 1.36 -13.40
CA SER A 225 -13.00 0.73 -14.56
C SER A 225 -12.20 1.73 -15.41
N LYS A 226 -12.73 2.92 -15.65
CA LYS A 226 -12.00 3.96 -16.39
C LYS A 226 -10.81 4.48 -15.59
N MET A 227 -10.98 4.59 -14.28
CA MET A 227 -9.87 5.00 -13.43
C MET A 227 -8.76 3.93 -13.37
N GLU A 228 -9.10 2.64 -13.33
CA GLU A 228 -8.15 1.53 -13.47
C GLU A 228 -7.39 1.61 -14.80
N ALA A 229 -8.10 1.79 -15.90
CA ALA A 229 -7.48 1.96 -17.21
C ALA A 229 -6.51 3.16 -17.26
N LYS A 230 -6.91 4.31 -16.69
CA LYS A 230 -6.05 5.50 -16.60
C LYS A 230 -4.79 5.24 -15.79
N VAL A 231 -4.91 4.61 -14.63
CA VAL A 231 -3.75 4.27 -13.78
C VAL A 231 -2.84 3.29 -14.50
N GLY A 232 -3.40 2.22 -15.08
CA GLY A 232 -2.64 1.21 -15.82
C GLY A 232 -1.88 1.80 -16.99
N LEU A 233 -2.53 2.62 -17.81
CA LEU A 233 -1.87 3.31 -18.93
C LEU A 233 -0.75 4.25 -18.46
N THR A 234 -0.97 4.98 -17.37
CA THR A 234 0.06 5.85 -16.78
C THR A 234 1.28 5.06 -16.36
N LEU A 235 1.09 3.95 -15.64
CA LEU A 235 2.19 3.09 -15.17
C LEU A 235 2.92 2.43 -16.34
N ALA A 236 2.19 1.99 -17.36
CA ALA A 236 2.74 1.46 -18.59
C ALA A 236 3.65 2.48 -19.30
N CYS A 237 3.17 3.71 -19.47
CA CYS A 237 3.96 4.79 -20.05
C CYS A 237 5.26 5.07 -19.26
N LEU A 238 5.17 5.03 -17.92
CA LEU A 238 6.35 5.21 -17.06
C LEU A 238 7.37 4.08 -17.23
N ASN A 239 6.91 2.83 -17.31
CA ASN A 239 7.76 1.68 -17.57
C ASN A 239 8.41 1.75 -18.96
N ILE A 240 7.65 2.08 -20.01
CA ILE A 240 8.18 2.26 -21.38
C ILE A 240 9.23 3.38 -21.41
N LYS A 241 8.93 4.53 -20.81
CA LYS A 241 9.88 5.66 -20.74
C LYS A 241 11.19 5.26 -20.05
N LYS A 242 11.11 4.45 -19.01
CA LYS A 242 12.27 3.92 -18.31
C LYS A 242 13.06 2.95 -19.18
N LEU A 243 12.38 2.04 -19.88
CA LEU A 243 12.98 1.10 -20.82
C LEU A 243 13.73 1.84 -21.92
N VAL A 244 13.10 2.81 -22.57
CA VAL A 244 13.71 3.63 -23.62
C VAL A 244 14.97 4.34 -23.11
N LYS A 245 14.91 4.91 -21.90
CA LYS A 245 16.08 5.54 -21.28
C LYS A 245 17.23 4.56 -21.08
N MET A 246 16.94 3.33 -20.64
CA MET A 246 17.96 2.30 -20.46
C MET A 246 18.60 1.87 -21.78
N MET A 247 17.78 1.74 -22.84
CA MET A 247 18.27 1.31 -24.15
C MET A 247 19.10 2.37 -24.88
N THR A 248 18.76 3.65 -24.71
CA THR A 248 19.36 4.74 -25.50
C THR A 248 20.33 5.61 -24.71
N GLY A 249 20.37 5.48 -23.39
CA GLY A 249 21.11 6.38 -22.50
C GLY A 249 20.58 7.83 -22.49
N LYS A 250 19.52 8.13 -23.26
CA LYS A 250 18.96 9.49 -23.41
C LYS A 250 17.65 9.64 -22.66
N THR A 251 17.40 10.83 -22.13
CA THR A 251 16.09 11.23 -21.62
C THR A 251 15.31 11.90 -22.76
N TYR A 252 14.18 11.29 -23.14
CA TYR A 252 13.29 11.90 -24.14
C TYR A 252 12.36 12.91 -23.48
N ASN A 253 12.20 14.08 -24.11
CA ASN A 253 11.19 15.06 -23.75
C ASN A 253 9.80 14.63 -24.27
N PHE A 254 8.77 14.95 -23.52
CA PHE A 254 7.38 14.50 -23.77
C PHE A 254 6.83 14.90 -25.15
N THR A 255 7.33 15.99 -25.72
CA THR A 255 6.94 16.48 -27.06
C THR A 255 7.32 15.51 -28.20
N GLN A 256 8.36 14.71 -28.04
CA GLN A 256 8.74 13.71 -29.05
C GLN A 256 7.90 12.43 -28.96
N ILE A 257 7.30 12.17 -27.81
CA ILE A 257 6.45 10.98 -27.58
C ILE A 257 5.04 11.19 -28.15
N SER A 258 4.60 12.42 -28.39
CA SER A 258 3.30 12.70 -28.98
C SER A 258 3.09 12.06 -30.37
N GLN A 259 4.16 11.89 -31.14
CA GLN A 259 4.12 11.16 -32.41
C GLN A 259 3.83 9.65 -32.22
N TYR A 260 4.27 9.06 -31.11
CA TYR A 260 4.00 7.65 -30.80
C TYR A 260 2.58 7.43 -30.25
N TYR A 261 1.98 8.43 -29.58
CA TYR A 261 0.57 8.38 -29.18
C TYR A 261 -0.40 8.30 -30.36
N TRP A 262 -0.05 8.92 -31.47
CA TRP A 262 -0.82 8.82 -32.70
C TRP A 262 -0.79 7.37 -33.24
N ILE A 263 0.36 6.72 -33.24
CA ILE A 263 0.53 5.31 -33.66
C ILE A 263 -0.26 4.36 -32.74
N ILE A 264 -0.20 4.56 -31.42
CA ILE A 264 -0.96 3.76 -30.44
C ILE A 264 -2.46 4.02 -30.59
N GLY A 265 -2.86 5.25 -30.89
CA GLY A 265 -4.27 5.61 -31.17
C GLY A 265 -4.82 4.95 -32.43
N GLU A 266 -4.02 4.83 -33.48
CA GLU A 266 -4.40 4.13 -34.72
C GLU A 266 -4.46 2.60 -34.51
N LEU A 267 -3.52 2.03 -33.77
CA LEU A 267 -3.57 0.62 -33.36
C LEU A 267 -4.81 0.31 -32.50
N GLY A 268 -5.16 1.18 -31.57
CA GLY A 268 -6.39 1.04 -30.76
C GLY A 268 -7.68 1.12 -31.55
N LYS A 269 -7.73 1.86 -32.66
CA LYS A 269 -8.88 1.90 -33.58
C LYS A 269 -9.03 0.60 -34.37
N ASN A 270 -7.96 -0.04 -34.74
CA ASN A 270 -7.97 -1.31 -35.45
C ASN A 270 -8.37 -2.49 -34.54
N ILE A 271 -8.01 -2.45 -33.25
CA ILE A 271 -8.41 -3.46 -32.26
C ILE A 271 -9.92 -3.40 -31.97
N LYS A 272 -10.57 -2.21 -32.02
CA LYS A 272 -12.02 -2.09 -31.87
C LYS A 272 -12.84 -2.69 -33.01
N LYS A 273 -12.24 -2.97 -34.14
CA LYS A 273 -12.92 -3.63 -35.28
C LYS A 273 -12.94 -5.15 -35.17
N THR A 274 -12.14 -5.75 -34.31
CA THR A 274 -12.24 -7.17 -34.00
C THR A 274 -13.14 -7.33 -32.77
N ASN A 275 -14.31 -7.94 -32.96
CA ASN A 275 -15.29 -8.26 -31.92
C ASN A 275 -14.72 -9.25 -30.90
N ILE A 276 -13.92 -8.79 -29.96
CA ILE A 276 -13.50 -9.59 -28.81
C ILE A 276 -14.23 -9.04 -27.57
N LYS A 277 -15.36 -9.68 -27.29
CA LYS A 277 -16.02 -9.62 -25.99
C LYS A 277 -15.19 -10.50 -25.03
N ASN A 278 -14.89 -9.92 -23.88
CA ASN A 278 -14.26 -10.56 -22.70
C ASN A 278 -12.80 -10.96 -22.90
N ASP A 279 -11.88 -10.17 -22.28
CA ASP A 279 -10.92 -10.79 -21.36
C ASP A 279 -9.98 -9.76 -20.76
N VAL A 280 -9.80 -9.85 -19.46
CA VAL A 280 -8.85 -9.12 -18.62
C VAL A 280 -7.38 -9.41 -19.03
N CYS A 281 -7.17 -10.36 -19.92
CA CYS A 281 -5.87 -10.77 -20.44
C CYS A 281 -5.28 -9.81 -21.50
N LEU A 282 -6.12 -8.96 -22.10
CA LEU A 282 -5.70 -8.09 -23.22
C LEU A 282 -4.68 -7.01 -22.82
N HIS A 283 -4.65 -6.63 -21.53
CA HIS A 283 -3.74 -5.58 -21.05
C HIS A 283 -2.28 -6.05 -20.99
N SER A 284 -2.03 -7.31 -20.65
CA SER A 284 -0.68 -7.89 -20.64
C SER A 284 -0.17 -8.19 -22.06
N GLU A 285 -1.05 -8.63 -22.94
CA GLU A 285 -0.68 -8.93 -24.34
C GLU A 285 -0.45 -7.67 -25.18
N VAL A 286 -1.25 -6.61 -25.00
CA VAL A 286 -1.01 -5.32 -25.68
C VAL A 286 0.33 -4.71 -25.22
N MET A 287 0.72 -4.92 -23.98
CA MET A 287 2.02 -4.47 -23.46
C MET A 287 3.18 -5.30 -24.01
N LEU A 288 2.99 -6.62 -24.17
CA LEU A 288 3.97 -7.50 -24.82
C LEU A 288 4.08 -7.20 -26.33
N PHE A 289 2.94 -6.97 -27.00
CA PHE A 289 2.90 -6.62 -28.43
C PHE A 289 3.48 -5.24 -28.74
N ALA A 290 3.19 -4.24 -27.90
CA ALA A 290 3.82 -2.92 -28.03
C ALA A 290 5.33 -2.99 -27.80
N SER A 291 5.78 -3.83 -26.90
CA SER A 291 7.21 -4.10 -26.67
C SER A 291 7.83 -4.83 -27.87
N LEU A 292 7.16 -5.81 -28.43
CA LEU A 292 7.64 -6.60 -29.59
C LEU A 292 7.62 -5.80 -30.90
N LEU A 293 6.64 -4.93 -31.15
CA LEU A 293 6.59 -4.09 -32.34
C LEU A 293 7.62 -2.97 -32.34
N LEU A 294 8.02 -2.48 -31.19
CA LEU A 294 9.14 -1.53 -31.07
C LEU A 294 10.49 -2.20 -31.35
N PHE A 295 10.60 -3.52 -31.15
CA PHE A 295 11.81 -4.32 -31.45
C PHE A 295 11.93 -4.73 -32.91
N SER A 296 10.82 -4.81 -33.68
CA SER A 296 10.84 -5.40 -35.01
C SER A 296 11.26 -4.47 -36.13
N LYS A 297 11.41 -3.16 -35.88
CA LYS A 297 11.65 -2.18 -36.96
C LYS A 297 13.11 -1.81 -37.22
N ASP A 298 14.01 -2.16 -36.32
CA ASP A 298 15.45 -1.97 -36.57
C ASP A 298 16.29 -3.13 -36.01
N ARG A 299 16.78 -3.97 -36.91
CA ARG A 299 17.82 -5.00 -36.77
C ARG A 299 17.39 -6.45 -36.63
N ASN A 300 17.42 -7.11 -37.74
CA ASN A 300 17.34 -8.58 -37.90
C ASN A 300 18.54 -9.38 -37.33
N GLU A 301 19.52 -8.76 -36.63
CA GLU A 301 20.76 -9.48 -36.28
C GLU A 301 20.99 -9.74 -34.77
N THR A 302 20.19 -9.18 -33.87
CA THR A 302 20.44 -9.34 -32.41
C THR A 302 19.46 -10.27 -31.69
N PHE A 303 18.47 -10.83 -32.38
CA PHE A 303 17.43 -11.64 -31.74
C PHE A 303 17.89 -13.06 -31.35
N ASN A 304 18.90 -13.59 -32.01
CA ASN A 304 19.37 -14.97 -31.76
C ASN A 304 20.36 -15.09 -30.59
N SER A 305 20.93 -14.02 -30.07
CA SER A 305 21.87 -14.09 -28.93
C SER A 305 21.22 -13.87 -27.56
N PHE A 306 20.01 -13.32 -27.49
CA PHE A 306 19.31 -13.04 -26.23
C PHE A 306 18.33 -14.14 -25.77
N GLY A 307 18.03 -15.12 -26.64
CA GLY A 307 16.97 -16.09 -26.41
C GLY A 307 17.26 -17.20 -25.40
N ASN A 308 18.50 -17.48 -25.06
CA ASN A 308 18.84 -18.69 -24.30
C ASN A 308 19.47 -18.50 -22.92
N ASN A 309 19.71 -17.29 -22.43
CA ASN A 309 20.41 -17.11 -21.15
C ASN A 309 19.86 -16.05 -20.18
N CYS A 310 18.66 -15.52 -20.37
CA CYS A 310 18.06 -14.64 -19.37
C CYS A 310 16.85 -15.32 -18.72
N SER A 311 17.10 -16.08 -17.66
CA SER A 311 16.07 -16.45 -16.70
C SER A 311 15.60 -15.17 -15.99
N TRP A 312 14.52 -14.59 -16.48
CA TRP A 312 13.83 -13.45 -15.84
C TRP A 312 13.46 -13.72 -14.38
N ARG A 313 13.39 -14.98 -13.99
CA ARG A 313 13.09 -15.41 -12.61
C ARG A 313 14.19 -15.06 -11.62
N SER A 314 15.45 -15.01 -12.03
CA SER A 314 16.56 -14.71 -11.12
C SER A 314 16.76 -13.21 -10.84
N TYR A 315 16.24 -12.33 -11.68
CA TYR A 315 16.37 -10.88 -11.51
C TYR A 315 15.30 -10.24 -10.62
N VAL A 316 14.18 -10.93 -10.41
CA VAL A 316 13.02 -10.39 -9.68
C VAL A 316 13.00 -10.83 -8.21
N LYS A 317 13.87 -11.75 -7.83
CA LYS A 317 14.02 -12.12 -6.42
C LYS A 317 14.60 -10.96 -5.64
N ALA A 318 13.81 -10.10 -5.06
CA ALA A 318 14.33 -9.32 -3.98
C ALA A 318 13.33 -8.37 -3.31
N GLU A 319 13.07 -7.20 -3.76
CA GLU A 319 12.44 -6.18 -2.92
C GLU A 319 11.29 -5.52 -3.66
N MET A 320 10.12 -5.58 -3.06
CA MET A 320 8.95 -4.88 -3.57
C MET A 320 8.55 -3.73 -2.67
N PHE A 321 8.37 -2.59 -3.28
CA PHE A 321 7.96 -1.37 -2.60
C PHE A 321 6.47 -1.14 -2.83
N PHE A 322 5.76 -1.00 -1.73
CA PHE A 322 4.37 -0.57 -1.72
C PHE A 322 4.30 0.87 -1.26
N SER A 323 3.66 1.70 -2.00
CA SER A 323 3.31 3.03 -1.56
C SER A 323 1.95 3.44 -2.07
N PHE A 324 1.35 4.32 -1.28
CA PHE A 324 0.18 5.05 -1.70
C PHE A 324 0.52 6.00 -2.83
N GLY A 325 -0.19 5.88 -3.89
CA GLY A 325 -0.53 7.07 -4.58
C GLY A 325 -1.31 7.94 -3.59
N THR A 326 -0.80 9.12 -3.22
CA THR A 326 -1.65 10.08 -2.56
C THR A 326 -2.95 10.09 -3.35
N LYS A 327 -4.04 9.88 -2.65
CA LYS A 327 -5.39 9.82 -3.18
C LYS A 327 -5.51 10.90 -4.24
N SER A 328 -5.76 10.52 -5.48
CA SER A 328 -5.95 11.48 -6.55
C SER A 328 -7.23 12.24 -6.24
N ASN A 329 -7.11 13.53 -5.95
CA ASN A 329 -8.25 14.37 -5.70
C ASN A 329 -9.03 14.48 -7.01
N THR A 330 -10.13 13.79 -7.10
CA THR A 330 -11.12 14.08 -8.15
C THR A 330 -11.87 15.32 -7.71
N VAL A 331 -11.48 16.47 -8.24
CA VAL A 331 -12.34 17.65 -8.18
C VAL A 331 -13.31 17.52 -9.35
N ILE A 332 -14.55 17.25 -9.05
CA ILE A 332 -15.67 17.27 -9.99
C ILE A 332 -16.23 18.68 -9.99
#